data_62de97ae6bf7304312d6510421f67385
#
_entry.id   62de97ae6bf7304312d6510421f67385
#
_cell.length_a   1.000
_cell.length_b   1.000
_cell.length_c   1.000
_cell.angle_alpha   90.00
_cell.angle_beta   90.00
_cell.angle_gamma   90.00
#
_symmetry.space_group_name_H-M   'P 1'
#
loop_
_entity.id
_entity.type
_entity.pdbx_description
1 polymer ?
#
loop_
_entity_poly.entity_id
_entity_poly.type
_entity_poly.pdbx_seq_one_letter_code
_entity_poly.pdbx_strand_id
1 'polypeptide(L)'
;MRYLYNQQNKFGNCFILPNYIMQIDLSPLARLIYLYLVYIEDRKTYQCYPSYRTIGKALNIKSITTIAKYVRELEDKCLIYTEPTEVILKNGKKQNGNLKYTIRPIQDAVEYFHQQQMKKFQEDLARENAKKMLEEYNKKHPK
;
A
#
# COMPACT_ATOMS: atom_id res chain seq x y z
N MET A 1 -1.75 17.22 -18.54
CA MET A 1 -3.22 17.49 -18.61
C MET A 1 -3.80 17.20 -19.97
N ARG A 2 -3.29 17.82 -21.03
CA ARG A 2 -3.72 17.57 -22.41
C ARG A 2 -3.58 16.10 -22.82
N TYR A 3 -2.49 15.47 -22.40
CA TYR A 3 -2.21 14.05 -22.70
C TYR A 3 -3.24 13.12 -22.04
N LEU A 4 -3.54 13.35 -20.77
CA LEU A 4 -4.53 12.55 -20.04
C LEU A 4 -5.93 12.69 -20.64
N TYR A 5 -6.30 13.91 -21.00
CA TYR A 5 -7.58 14.18 -21.64
C TYR A 5 -7.72 13.40 -22.97
N ASN A 6 -6.66 13.43 -23.78
CA ASN A 6 -6.66 12.71 -25.06
C ASN A 6 -6.73 11.20 -24.87
N GLN A 7 -6.06 10.65 -23.85
CA GLN A 7 -6.15 9.23 -23.51
C GLN A 7 -7.57 8.85 -23.10
N GLN A 8 -8.20 9.65 -22.25
CA GLN A 8 -9.57 9.40 -21.81
C GLN A 8 -10.53 9.40 -22.99
N ASN A 9 -10.40 10.36 -23.91
CA ASN A 9 -11.22 10.42 -25.11
C ASN A 9 -10.99 9.23 -26.03
N LYS A 10 -9.75 8.76 -26.14
CA LYS A 10 -9.39 7.64 -26.99
C LYS A 10 -9.95 6.31 -26.47
N PHE A 11 -9.86 6.06 -25.18
CA PHE A 11 -10.24 4.77 -24.59
C PHE A 11 -11.64 4.77 -24.00
N GLY A 12 -12.27 5.93 -23.84
CA GLY A 12 -13.60 6.04 -23.28
C GLY A 12 -13.64 5.78 -21.78
N ASN A 13 -14.40 4.77 -21.36
CA ASN A 13 -14.61 4.44 -19.95
C ASN A 13 -13.33 3.91 -19.29
N CYS A 14 -12.61 4.78 -18.59
CA CYS A 14 -11.34 4.46 -17.96
C CYS A 14 -11.20 5.16 -16.60
N PHE A 15 -10.26 4.70 -15.79
CA PHE A 15 -9.93 5.32 -14.51
C PHE A 15 -8.45 5.71 -14.48
N ILE A 16 -8.11 6.64 -13.58
CA ILE A 16 -6.77 7.23 -13.51
C ILE A 16 -6.05 6.68 -12.28
N LEU A 17 -4.76 6.35 -12.47
CA LEU A 17 -3.87 5.90 -11.41
C LEU A 17 -2.71 6.87 -11.24
N PRO A 18 -2.21 7.06 -10.00
CA PRO A 18 -0.98 7.82 -9.81
C PRO A 18 0.20 7.14 -10.49
N ASN A 19 1.02 7.90 -11.20
CA ASN A 19 2.22 7.36 -11.85
C ASN A 19 3.16 6.69 -10.83
N TYR A 20 3.20 7.18 -9.62
CA TYR A 20 4.08 6.69 -8.55
C TYR A 20 3.84 5.23 -8.23
N ILE A 21 2.63 4.69 -8.50
CA ILE A 21 2.33 3.28 -8.22
C ILE A 21 3.23 2.33 -9.05
N MET A 22 3.75 2.80 -10.16
CA MET A 22 4.67 2.03 -10.98
C MET A 22 6.13 2.11 -10.51
N GLN A 23 6.44 3.10 -9.68
CA GLN A 23 7.80 3.35 -9.19
C GLN A 23 8.05 2.80 -7.79
N ILE A 24 6.99 2.66 -7.00
CA ILE A 24 7.09 2.19 -5.62
C ILE A 24 7.47 0.70 -5.56
N ASP A 25 8.27 0.35 -4.56
CA ASP A 25 8.61 -1.05 -4.28
C ASP A 25 7.39 -1.75 -3.68
N LEU A 26 6.69 -2.50 -4.50
CA LEU A 26 5.42 -3.13 -4.17
C LEU A 26 5.30 -4.47 -4.88
N SER A 27 4.81 -5.49 -4.18
CA SER A 27 4.57 -6.81 -4.76
C SER A 27 3.58 -6.72 -5.92
N PRO A 28 3.75 -7.52 -6.98
CA PRO A 28 2.83 -7.47 -8.13
C PRO A 28 1.37 -7.66 -7.77
N LEU A 29 1.04 -8.60 -6.88
CA LEU A 29 -0.34 -8.84 -6.48
C LEU A 29 -0.88 -7.71 -5.60
N ALA A 30 -0.05 -7.10 -4.76
CA ALA A 30 -0.44 -5.91 -3.98
C ALA A 30 -0.78 -4.75 -4.92
N ARG A 31 0.04 -4.55 -5.96
CA ARG A 31 -0.22 -3.52 -6.98
C ARG A 31 -1.53 -3.79 -7.71
N LEU A 32 -1.80 -5.04 -8.04
CA LEU A 32 -3.06 -5.42 -8.70
C LEU A 32 -4.27 -5.18 -7.81
N ILE A 33 -4.18 -5.50 -6.53
CA ILE A 33 -5.24 -5.24 -5.56
C ILE A 33 -5.48 -3.74 -5.43
N TYR A 34 -4.41 -2.94 -5.35
CA TYR A 34 -4.53 -1.48 -5.31
C TYR A 34 -5.27 -0.94 -6.54
N LEU A 35 -4.92 -1.43 -7.73
CA LEU A 35 -5.61 -1.09 -8.97
C LEU A 35 -7.10 -1.34 -8.87
N TYR A 36 -7.49 -2.51 -8.38
CA TYR A 36 -8.89 -2.89 -8.24
C TYR A 36 -9.62 -1.97 -7.26
N LEU A 37 -8.99 -1.66 -6.11
CA LEU A 37 -9.59 -0.78 -5.11
C LEU A 37 -9.83 0.62 -5.68
N VAL A 38 -8.88 1.17 -6.40
CA VAL A 38 -9.04 2.47 -7.08
C VAL A 38 -10.14 2.39 -8.12
N TYR A 39 -10.23 1.29 -8.85
CA TYR A 39 -11.26 1.08 -9.86
C TYR A 39 -12.67 1.14 -9.28
N ILE A 40 -12.89 0.52 -8.11
CA ILE A 40 -14.24 0.42 -7.50
C ILE A 40 -14.52 1.50 -6.45
N GLU A 41 -13.56 2.34 -6.08
CA GLU A 41 -13.77 3.35 -5.03
C GLU A 41 -14.85 4.36 -5.39
N ASP A 42 -15.56 4.86 -4.38
CA ASP A 42 -16.44 6.00 -4.53
C ASP A 42 -15.57 7.25 -4.78
N ARG A 43 -15.83 7.95 -5.87
CA ARG A 43 -15.03 9.12 -6.27
C ARG A 43 -15.13 10.31 -5.32
N LYS A 44 -16.17 10.34 -4.48
CA LYS A 44 -16.39 11.41 -3.51
C LYS A 44 -15.72 11.13 -2.18
N THR A 45 -15.76 9.87 -1.71
CA THR A 45 -15.26 9.46 -0.39
C THR A 45 -13.92 8.76 -0.45
N TYR A 46 -13.50 8.28 -1.63
CA TYR A 46 -12.30 7.45 -1.84
C TYR A 46 -12.35 6.15 -1.04
N GLN A 47 -13.56 5.62 -0.82
CA GLN A 47 -13.82 4.44 -0.01
C GLN A 47 -14.52 3.35 -0.80
N CYS A 48 -14.28 2.10 -0.39
CA CYS A 48 -14.98 0.93 -0.94
C CYS A 48 -15.02 -0.18 0.10
N TYR A 49 -15.88 -1.19 -0.15
CA TYR A 49 -16.18 -2.22 0.84
C TYR A 49 -16.14 -3.64 0.24
N PRO A 50 -15.22 -4.01 -0.65
CA PRO A 50 -15.21 -5.35 -1.22
C PRO A 50 -14.82 -6.39 -0.18
N SER A 51 -15.45 -7.57 -0.23
CA SER A 51 -14.99 -8.71 0.55
C SER A 51 -13.72 -9.27 -0.10
N TYR A 52 -12.94 -10.05 0.66
CA TYR A 52 -11.79 -10.75 0.10
C TYR A 52 -12.20 -11.70 -1.03
N ARG A 53 -13.38 -12.32 -0.90
CA ARG A 53 -13.93 -13.17 -1.97
C ARG A 53 -14.20 -12.37 -3.24
N THR A 54 -14.77 -11.18 -3.12
CA THR A 54 -15.02 -10.28 -4.27
C THR A 54 -13.72 -9.88 -4.95
N ILE A 55 -12.71 -9.50 -4.17
CA ILE A 55 -11.38 -9.16 -4.69
C ILE A 55 -10.79 -10.36 -5.43
N GLY A 56 -10.87 -11.54 -4.80
CA GLY A 56 -10.34 -12.77 -5.38
C GLY A 56 -11.00 -13.15 -6.70
N LYS A 57 -12.31 -13.00 -6.79
CA LYS A 57 -13.05 -13.26 -8.04
C LYS A 57 -12.67 -12.27 -9.14
N ALA A 58 -12.59 -10.99 -8.79
CA ALA A 58 -12.26 -9.94 -9.76
C ALA A 58 -10.85 -10.09 -10.33
N LEU A 59 -9.89 -10.50 -9.50
CA LEU A 59 -8.48 -10.56 -9.87
C LEU A 59 -7.97 -11.98 -10.12
N ASN A 60 -8.87 -12.97 -10.03
CA ASN A 60 -8.53 -14.40 -10.18
C ASN A 60 -7.45 -14.85 -9.17
N ILE A 61 -7.59 -14.40 -7.94
CA ILE A 61 -6.75 -14.83 -6.81
C ILE A 61 -7.58 -15.80 -5.97
N LYS A 62 -7.15 -17.04 -5.85
CA LYS A 62 -7.94 -18.09 -5.19
C LYS A 62 -7.80 -18.11 -3.67
N SER A 63 -6.67 -17.68 -3.14
CA SER A 63 -6.37 -17.76 -1.70
C SER A 63 -6.73 -16.46 -0.99
N ILE A 64 -7.64 -16.55 -0.02
CA ILE A 64 -8.02 -15.44 0.84
C ILE A 64 -6.83 -14.97 1.69
N THR A 65 -6.02 -15.90 2.17
CA THR A 65 -4.81 -15.61 2.95
C THR A 65 -3.83 -14.77 2.14
N THR A 66 -3.69 -15.05 0.86
CA THR A 66 -2.85 -14.28 -0.06
C THR A 66 -3.36 -12.85 -0.19
N ILE A 67 -4.68 -12.68 -0.35
CA ILE A 67 -5.30 -11.36 -0.45
C ILE A 67 -5.06 -10.57 0.84
N ALA A 68 -5.29 -11.17 2.00
CA ALA A 68 -5.07 -10.54 3.30
C ALA A 68 -3.61 -10.08 3.46
N LYS A 69 -2.67 -10.90 3.04
CA LYS A 69 -1.24 -10.58 3.08
C LYS A 69 -0.91 -9.31 2.28
N TYR A 70 -1.41 -9.23 1.06
CA TYR A 70 -1.11 -8.09 0.18
C TYR A 70 -1.91 -6.84 0.53
N VAL A 71 -3.11 -6.98 1.08
CA VAL A 71 -3.84 -5.85 1.66
C VAL A 71 -3.02 -5.24 2.79
N ARG A 72 -2.44 -6.07 3.66
CA ARG A 72 -1.57 -5.60 4.74
C ARG A 72 -0.32 -4.89 4.21
N GLU A 73 0.26 -5.38 3.12
CA GLU A 73 1.39 -4.71 2.46
C GLU A 73 1.00 -3.30 2.00
N LEU A 74 -0.19 -3.14 1.41
CA LEU A 74 -0.69 -1.84 0.99
C LEU A 74 -0.88 -0.88 2.18
N GLU A 75 -1.37 -1.39 3.30
CA GLU A 75 -1.49 -0.61 4.55
C GLU A 75 -0.11 -0.19 5.06
N ASP A 76 0.83 -1.12 5.10
CA ASP A 76 2.18 -0.88 5.59
C ASP A 76 2.93 0.16 4.75
N LYS A 77 2.61 0.25 3.47
CA LYS A 77 3.19 1.24 2.54
C LYS A 77 2.42 2.56 2.51
N CYS A 78 1.43 2.73 3.38
CA CYS A 78 0.61 3.94 3.49
C CYS A 78 -0.17 4.28 2.22
N LEU A 79 -0.53 3.28 1.43
CA LEU A 79 -1.34 3.44 0.21
C LEU A 79 -2.82 3.38 0.51
N ILE A 80 -3.23 2.60 1.50
CA ILE A 80 -4.62 2.46 1.90
C ILE A 80 -4.72 2.46 3.42
N TYR A 81 -5.94 2.68 3.89
CA TYR A 81 -6.31 2.54 5.28
C TYR A 81 -7.53 1.62 5.35
N THR A 82 -7.54 0.68 6.28
CA THR A 82 -8.69 -0.22 6.46
C THR A 82 -9.30 -0.05 7.84
N GLU A 83 -10.61 -0.17 7.91
CA GLU A 83 -11.37 -0.14 9.14
C GLU A 83 -12.35 -1.30 9.18
N PRO A 84 -12.53 -1.95 10.34
CA PRO A 84 -13.56 -2.96 10.47
C PRO A 84 -14.94 -2.30 10.41
N THR A 85 -15.92 -3.02 9.87
CA THR A 85 -17.32 -2.60 9.87
C THR A 85 -18.16 -3.59 10.60
N GLU A 86 -19.32 -3.15 11.12
CA GLU A 86 -20.29 -4.00 11.77
C GLU A 86 -21.62 -3.93 11.04
N VAL A 87 -22.30 -5.07 10.94
CA VAL A 87 -23.63 -5.17 10.38
C VAL A 87 -24.57 -5.62 11.50
N ILE A 88 -25.71 -4.93 11.62
CA ILE A 88 -26.76 -5.30 12.58
C ILE A 88 -27.74 -6.23 11.87
N LEU A 89 -27.83 -7.45 12.37
CA LEU A 89 -28.77 -8.45 11.84
C LEU A 89 -30.21 -8.14 12.28
N LYS A 90 -31.18 -8.77 11.60
CA LYS A 90 -32.63 -8.61 11.93
C LYS A 90 -32.95 -8.96 13.37
N ASN A 91 -32.16 -9.84 13.99
CA ASN A 91 -32.35 -10.25 15.39
C ASN A 91 -31.65 -9.33 16.40
N GLY A 92 -31.09 -8.20 15.95
CA GLY A 92 -30.39 -7.24 16.80
C GLY A 92 -28.96 -7.60 17.14
N LYS A 93 -28.44 -8.76 16.70
CA LYS A 93 -27.05 -9.16 16.91
C LYS A 93 -26.13 -8.41 15.96
N LYS A 94 -24.95 -8.02 16.46
CA LYS A 94 -23.90 -7.41 15.65
C LYS A 94 -23.03 -8.49 15.03
N GLN A 95 -22.68 -8.31 13.76
CA GLN A 95 -21.80 -9.21 13.03
C GLN A 95 -20.74 -8.37 12.30
N ASN A 96 -19.53 -8.91 12.19
CA ASN A 96 -18.48 -8.25 11.42
C ASN A 96 -18.89 -8.18 9.95
N GLY A 97 -18.82 -6.96 9.37
CA GLY A 97 -19.01 -6.74 7.96
C GLY A 97 -17.69 -6.81 7.19
N ASN A 98 -17.75 -6.43 5.93
CA ASN A 98 -16.54 -6.29 5.11
C ASN A 98 -15.69 -5.13 5.63
N LEU A 99 -14.38 -5.19 5.39
CA LEU A 99 -13.50 -4.07 5.68
C LEU A 99 -13.88 -2.85 4.83
N LYS A 100 -13.79 -1.68 5.43
CA LYS A 100 -13.87 -0.42 4.71
C LYS A 100 -12.46 -0.02 4.29
N TYR A 101 -12.24 0.12 2.99
CA TYR A 101 -10.96 0.51 2.42
C TYR A 101 -11.02 1.99 2.06
N THR A 102 -10.08 2.77 2.56
CA THR A 102 -9.90 4.16 2.15
C THR A 102 -8.61 4.28 1.38
N ILE A 103 -8.70 4.78 0.14
CA ILE A 103 -7.51 5.07 -0.66
C ILE A 103 -6.90 6.36 -0.15
N ARG A 104 -5.65 6.28 0.33
CA ARG A 104 -4.97 7.44 0.90
C ARG A 104 -4.37 8.31 -0.21
N PRO A 105 -4.18 9.63 0.06
CA PRO A 105 -3.44 10.47 -0.89
C PRO A 105 -2.08 9.85 -1.19
N ILE A 106 -1.68 9.83 -2.46
CA ILE A 106 -0.41 9.20 -2.86
C ILE A 106 0.79 9.84 -2.16
N GLN A 107 0.69 11.09 -1.74
CA GLN A 107 1.73 11.78 -0.99
C GLN A 107 2.09 11.07 0.31
N ASP A 108 1.13 10.43 0.96
CA ASP A 108 1.36 9.68 2.19
C ASP A 108 2.35 8.52 1.94
N ALA A 109 2.18 7.81 0.83
CA ALA A 109 3.07 6.72 0.44
C ALA A 109 4.46 7.24 0.04
N VAL A 110 4.51 8.38 -0.66
CA VAL A 110 5.77 9.02 -1.05
C VAL A 110 6.56 9.44 0.18
N GLU A 111 5.91 10.08 1.14
CA GLU A 111 6.55 10.51 2.40
C GLU A 111 7.04 9.32 3.21
N TYR A 112 6.23 8.27 3.32
CA TYR A 112 6.62 7.05 4.00
C TYR A 112 7.88 6.44 3.39
N PHE A 113 7.93 6.34 2.07
CA PHE A 113 9.08 5.80 1.34
C PHE A 113 10.35 6.63 1.61
N HIS A 114 10.24 7.94 1.56
CA HIS A 114 11.36 8.84 1.86
C HIS A 114 11.85 8.67 3.30
N GLN A 115 10.93 8.58 4.26
CA GLN A 115 11.29 8.36 5.66
C GLN A 115 12.01 7.03 5.85
N GLN A 116 11.58 5.98 5.18
CA GLN A 116 12.23 4.67 5.25
C GLN A 116 13.63 4.71 4.63
N GLN A 117 13.81 5.42 3.53
CA GLN A 117 15.12 5.59 2.91
C GLN A 117 16.08 6.38 3.80
N MET A 118 15.61 7.46 4.40
CA MET A 118 16.41 8.26 5.32
C MET A 118 16.82 7.48 6.55
N LYS A 119 15.90 6.70 7.12
CA LYS A 119 16.18 5.83 8.25
C LYS A 119 17.25 4.80 7.92
N LYS A 120 17.14 4.15 6.76
CA LYS A 120 18.13 3.18 6.28
C LYS A 120 19.50 3.82 6.08
N PHE A 121 19.52 5.00 5.49
CA PHE A 121 20.76 5.75 5.29
C PHE A 121 21.45 6.06 6.63
N GLN A 122 20.69 6.52 7.62
CA GLN A 122 21.22 6.80 8.96
C GLN A 122 21.75 5.55 9.66
N GLU A 123 21.04 4.43 9.53
CA GLU A 123 21.46 3.14 10.10
C GLU A 123 22.77 2.67 9.45
N ASP A 124 22.88 2.77 8.12
CA ASP A 124 24.09 2.39 7.40
C ASP A 124 25.27 3.27 7.79
N LEU A 125 25.05 4.57 7.94
CA LEU A 125 26.08 5.52 8.39
C LEU A 125 26.55 5.20 9.81
N ALA A 126 25.61 4.87 10.72
CA ALA A 126 25.94 4.49 12.10
C ALA A 126 26.76 3.21 12.14
N ARG A 127 26.45 2.22 11.29
CA ARG A 127 27.24 0.98 11.18
C ARG A 127 28.66 1.26 10.69
N GLU A 128 28.81 2.11 9.67
CA GLU A 128 30.12 2.50 9.15
C GLU A 128 30.96 3.18 10.24
N ASN A 129 30.37 4.12 10.95
CA ASN A 129 31.05 4.84 12.04
C ASN A 129 31.46 3.89 13.15
N ALA A 130 30.58 2.97 13.56
CA ALA A 130 30.90 1.96 14.57
C ALA A 130 32.06 1.05 14.13
N LYS A 131 32.06 0.65 12.85
CA LYS A 131 33.11 -0.18 12.27
C LYS A 131 34.46 0.55 12.27
N LYS A 132 34.47 1.82 11.91
CA LYS A 132 35.67 2.65 11.93
C LYS A 132 36.20 2.82 13.35
N MET A 133 35.33 3.05 14.32
CA MET A 133 35.71 3.16 15.72
C MET A 133 36.34 1.86 16.24
N LEU A 134 35.78 0.70 15.86
CA LEU A 134 36.33 -0.59 16.25
C LEU A 134 37.71 -0.83 15.62
N GLU A 135 37.90 -0.47 14.35
CA GLU A 135 39.19 -0.58 13.67
C GLU A 135 40.23 0.30 14.35
N GLU A 136 39.91 1.54 14.69
CA GLU A 136 40.79 2.45 15.42
C GLU A 136 41.17 1.88 16.79
N TYR A 137 40.19 1.34 17.53
CA TYR A 137 40.41 0.70 18.80
C TYR A 137 41.40 -0.48 18.67
N ASN A 138 41.18 -1.34 17.69
CA ASN A 138 42.03 -2.50 17.43
C ASN A 138 43.48 -2.09 17.04
N LYS A 139 43.64 -0.98 16.37
CA LYS A 139 44.99 -0.42 16.05
C LYS A 139 45.70 0.05 17.31
N LYS A 140 44.97 0.64 18.24
CA LYS A 140 45.56 1.15 19.50
C LYS A 140 45.80 0.03 20.52
N HIS A 141 45.09 -1.10 20.41
CA HIS A 141 45.20 -2.23 21.34
C HIS A 141 45.48 -3.52 20.56
N PRO A 142 46.58 -3.62 19.83
CA PRO A 142 46.91 -4.86 19.14
C PRO A 142 47.18 -5.99 20.09
N LYS A 143 46.67 -7.18 19.79
CA LYS A 143 46.96 -8.39 20.58
C LYS A 143 48.39 -8.87 20.32
#